data_2e05414c83f49dce87beb7acc3a548d7
#
_entry.id   2e05414c83f49dce87beb7acc3a548d7
#
_cell.length_a   1.000
_cell.length_b   1.000
_cell.length_c   1.000
_cell.angle_alpha   90.00
_cell.angle_beta   90.00
_cell.angle_gamma   90.00
#
_symmetry.space_group_name_H-M   'P 1'
#
loop_
_entity.id
_entity.type
_entity.pdbx_description
1 polymer ?
#
loop_
_entity_poly.entity_id
_entity_poly.type
_entity_poly.pdbx_seq_one_letter_code
_entity_poly.pdbx_strand_id
1 'polypeptide(L)'
;MWFHLLAADYDGTLASDGRIAPDTLAALRRVRESGRRVLLVTGRQLDDLLRVCPEIEIFDLVVAENGAVLFDPHARHVEDLGDPPSTAFLAGLAQLGVPFSTGRIIVSTVVPYERQVLATIRSLGLELQIVFNKESVMVLPSGVSKESGLRAALRRLGLSRHNTVGVGDAENDDAFLARTGFAVAVANAVPALAARADLVTTVPDGAGVRELIDGSLLADLVAFRPRLLERTIPLGAAEDGHEVRYPIRGPNLLITGDSGTGKCTLTGVLVEHLLHQDYVVWLLDPEGDYRTLADHEGIVVLSSAPGSEATRAGEVERLLRHRLTSVVIDLSGLDREEKIRATARFLHGVQRLRTQTGAPHWVLVDQAHHVFPPGRGQAGEGFDFEWSGVCLVTGEPESVAPEVLDVAGHVLSTSIEVVTERLRLLGRADVPGGVPLGTGEALSITLGDGAARRVERFRVAPRTTTHTPVASAG
;
A
#
# COMPACT_ATOMS: atom_id res chain seq x y z
N MET A 1 6.43 -0.74 12.49
CA MET A 1 6.14 -1.96 11.70
C MET A 1 5.45 -1.53 10.41
N TRP A 2 5.95 -1.98 9.26
CA TRP A 2 5.36 -1.69 7.94
C TRP A 2 4.50 -2.85 7.44
N PHE A 3 5.02 -4.09 7.53
CA PHE A 3 4.30 -5.27 7.08
C PHE A 3 3.43 -5.82 8.19
N HIS A 4 2.11 -5.78 7.99
CA HIS A 4 1.09 -6.17 8.96
C HIS A 4 0.41 -7.51 8.64
N LEU A 5 0.61 -8.04 7.42
CA LEU A 5 -0.02 -9.28 6.96
C LEU A 5 0.99 -10.17 6.25
N LEU A 6 0.96 -11.46 6.61
CA LEU A 6 1.52 -12.55 5.81
C LEU A 6 0.36 -13.26 5.11
N ALA A 7 0.32 -13.21 3.78
CA ALA A 7 -0.61 -13.93 2.92
C ALA A 7 0.13 -15.08 2.24
N ALA A 8 -0.24 -16.33 2.51
CA ALA A 8 0.47 -17.50 2.00
C ALA A 8 -0.46 -18.46 1.29
N ASP A 9 0.01 -19.07 0.20
CA ASP A 9 -0.63 -20.23 -0.39
C ASP A 9 -0.48 -21.47 0.49
N TYR A 10 -1.29 -22.52 0.23
CA TYR A 10 -1.30 -23.75 1.01
C TYR A 10 -0.37 -24.83 0.44
N ASP A 11 -0.71 -25.37 -0.74
CA ASP A 11 -0.07 -26.56 -1.31
C ASP A 11 1.25 -26.23 -1.99
N GLY A 12 2.35 -26.81 -1.51
CA GLY A 12 3.69 -26.51 -2.03
C GLY A 12 4.27 -25.19 -1.49
N THR A 13 3.54 -24.49 -0.62
CA THR A 13 3.98 -23.25 0.05
C THR A 13 4.01 -23.42 1.57
N LEU A 14 2.87 -23.57 2.25
CA LEU A 14 2.80 -23.85 3.69
C LEU A 14 2.83 -25.34 3.98
N ALA A 15 2.19 -26.12 3.13
CA ALA A 15 1.98 -27.55 3.30
C ALA A 15 2.79 -28.36 2.28
N SER A 16 3.39 -29.44 2.78
CA SER A 16 3.93 -30.54 1.97
C SER A 16 3.04 -31.76 2.18
N ASP A 17 2.69 -32.47 1.11
CA ASP A 17 1.76 -33.60 1.14
C ASP A 17 0.43 -33.31 1.85
N GLY A 18 -0.08 -32.10 1.67
CA GLY A 18 -1.36 -31.63 2.20
C GLY A 18 -1.35 -31.34 3.71
N ARG A 19 -0.20 -31.28 4.38
CA ARG A 19 -0.08 -30.98 5.81
C ARG A 19 0.96 -29.91 6.11
N ILE A 20 0.64 -29.04 7.06
CA ILE A 20 1.59 -28.04 7.57
C ILE A 20 2.43 -28.68 8.66
N ALA A 21 3.77 -28.60 8.54
CA ALA A 21 4.68 -29.13 9.54
C ALA A 21 4.56 -28.37 10.88
N PRO A 22 4.75 -29.05 12.04
CA PRO A 22 4.67 -28.41 13.37
C PRO A 22 5.56 -27.18 13.52
N ASP A 23 6.77 -27.20 12.95
CA ASP A 23 7.72 -26.08 13.01
C ASP A 23 7.21 -24.87 12.19
N THR A 24 6.56 -25.10 11.06
CA THR A 24 5.92 -24.05 10.25
C THR A 24 4.73 -23.44 11.00
N LEU A 25 3.90 -24.27 11.65
CA LEU A 25 2.82 -23.80 12.53
C LEU A 25 3.36 -22.95 13.68
N ALA A 26 4.47 -23.37 14.31
CA ALA A 26 5.11 -22.58 15.36
C ALA A 26 5.63 -21.22 14.83
N ALA A 27 6.16 -21.18 13.62
CA ALA A 27 6.58 -19.91 12.98
C ALA A 27 5.38 -19.00 12.69
N LEU A 28 4.26 -19.53 12.18
CA LEU A 28 3.02 -18.76 11.98
C LEU A 28 2.46 -18.19 13.30
N ARG A 29 2.55 -18.93 14.41
CA ARG A 29 2.19 -18.41 15.74
C ARG A 29 3.05 -17.22 16.12
N ARG A 30 4.38 -17.26 15.91
CA ARG A 30 5.26 -16.11 16.15
C ARG A 30 4.90 -14.89 15.31
N VAL A 31 4.46 -15.08 14.07
CA VAL A 31 3.93 -13.97 13.25
C VAL A 31 2.74 -13.31 13.94
N ARG A 32 1.77 -14.08 14.42
CA ARG A 32 0.60 -13.54 15.16
C ARG A 32 0.99 -12.89 16.49
N GLU A 33 1.88 -13.51 17.25
CA GLU A 33 2.41 -12.96 18.51
C GLU A 33 3.14 -11.62 18.32
N SER A 34 3.72 -11.39 17.14
CA SER A 34 4.32 -10.09 16.78
C SER A 34 3.30 -8.99 16.47
N GLY A 35 1.99 -9.28 16.54
CA GLY A 35 0.90 -8.37 16.21
C GLY A 35 0.52 -8.34 14.71
N ARG A 36 1.16 -9.17 13.89
CA ARG A 36 0.79 -9.34 12.48
C ARG A 36 -0.38 -10.30 12.31
N ARG A 37 -1.06 -10.19 11.18
CA ARG A 37 -2.12 -11.11 10.74
C ARG A 37 -1.56 -12.19 9.81
N VAL A 38 -2.25 -13.32 9.74
CA VAL A 38 -1.94 -14.41 8.82
C VAL A 38 -3.17 -14.73 7.99
N LEU A 39 -3.03 -14.69 6.67
CA LEU A 39 -4.06 -14.99 5.68
C LEU A 39 -3.66 -16.21 4.87
N LEU A 40 -4.56 -17.16 4.74
CA LEU A 40 -4.40 -18.26 3.79
C LEU A 40 -5.07 -17.91 2.46
N VAL A 41 -4.39 -18.19 1.33
CA VAL A 41 -4.92 -17.93 -0.02
C VAL A 41 -4.70 -19.18 -0.87
N THR A 42 -5.74 -20.01 -1.03
CA THR A 42 -5.59 -21.35 -1.64
C THR A 42 -6.56 -21.62 -2.78
N GLY A 43 -6.17 -22.50 -3.71
CA GLY A 43 -7.05 -23.05 -4.73
C GLY A 43 -7.95 -24.19 -4.23
N ARG A 44 -7.69 -24.71 -3.01
CA ARG A 44 -8.49 -25.82 -2.45
C ARG A 44 -9.95 -25.43 -2.25
N GLN A 45 -10.85 -26.39 -2.47
CA GLN A 45 -12.24 -26.29 -2.04
C GLN A 45 -12.30 -26.19 -0.52
N LEU A 46 -13.20 -25.35 0.02
CA LEU A 46 -13.26 -25.06 1.43
C LEU A 46 -13.45 -26.33 2.29
N ASP A 47 -14.37 -27.23 1.90
CA ASP A 47 -14.66 -28.45 2.63
C ASP A 47 -13.47 -29.42 2.65
N ASP A 48 -12.68 -29.45 1.57
CA ASP A 48 -11.47 -30.23 1.49
C ASP A 48 -10.38 -29.65 2.39
N LEU A 49 -10.19 -28.35 2.35
CA LEU A 49 -9.25 -27.63 3.20
C LEU A 49 -9.53 -27.87 4.69
N LEU A 50 -10.80 -27.80 5.12
CA LEU A 50 -11.19 -28.03 6.52
C LEU A 50 -10.90 -29.48 7.00
N ARG A 51 -10.83 -30.44 6.06
CA ARG A 51 -10.45 -31.83 6.40
C ARG A 51 -8.94 -32.03 6.57
N VAL A 52 -8.13 -31.30 5.78
CA VAL A 52 -6.68 -31.51 5.74
C VAL A 52 -5.90 -30.54 6.64
N CYS A 53 -6.52 -29.41 7.04
CA CYS A 53 -5.93 -28.40 7.90
C CYS A 53 -6.74 -28.24 9.21
N PRO A 54 -6.52 -29.10 10.20
CA PRO A 54 -7.20 -29.00 11.50
C PRO A 54 -6.84 -27.73 12.26
N GLU A 55 -5.68 -27.12 11.98
CA GLU A 55 -5.19 -25.89 12.59
C GLU A 55 -5.69 -24.62 11.85
N ILE A 56 -6.81 -24.68 11.14
CA ILE A 56 -7.35 -23.57 10.32
C ILE A 56 -7.52 -22.26 11.12
N GLU A 57 -7.72 -22.34 12.43
CA GLU A 57 -7.86 -21.17 13.33
C GLU A 57 -6.57 -20.38 13.56
N ILE A 58 -5.41 -20.86 13.02
CA ILE A 58 -4.18 -20.08 13.01
C ILE A 58 -4.28 -18.88 12.06
N PHE A 59 -5.15 -18.97 11.04
CA PHE A 59 -5.39 -17.92 10.08
C PHE A 59 -6.47 -16.96 10.57
N ASP A 60 -6.25 -15.66 10.35
CA ASP A 60 -7.24 -14.63 10.64
C ASP A 60 -8.40 -14.66 9.64
N LEU A 61 -8.10 -14.94 8.37
CA LEU A 61 -9.06 -15.22 7.31
C LEU A 61 -8.47 -16.28 6.35
N VAL A 62 -9.35 -16.88 5.57
CA VAL A 62 -9.01 -17.84 4.50
C VAL A 62 -9.70 -17.43 3.22
N VAL A 63 -8.93 -17.26 2.17
CA VAL A 63 -9.38 -17.16 0.79
C VAL A 63 -9.28 -18.54 0.18
N ALA A 64 -10.41 -19.20 -0.05
CA ALA A 64 -10.48 -20.54 -0.62
C ALA A 64 -11.01 -20.49 -2.07
N GLU A 65 -11.02 -21.65 -2.73
CA GLU A 65 -11.56 -21.84 -4.08
C GLU A 65 -10.99 -20.85 -5.09
N ASN A 66 -9.66 -20.64 -5.02
CA ASN A 66 -8.90 -19.74 -5.89
C ASN A 66 -9.43 -18.29 -5.89
N GLY A 67 -9.93 -17.83 -4.75
CA GLY A 67 -10.45 -16.47 -4.58
C GLY A 67 -11.97 -16.34 -4.58
N ALA A 68 -12.70 -17.44 -4.78
CA ALA A 68 -14.15 -17.43 -4.87
C ALA A 68 -14.87 -17.43 -3.53
N VAL A 69 -14.20 -17.84 -2.44
CA VAL A 69 -14.79 -17.97 -1.11
C VAL A 69 -13.91 -17.30 -0.08
N LEU A 70 -14.49 -16.45 0.75
CA LEU A 70 -13.85 -15.90 1.95
C LEU A 70 -14.42 -16.57 3.20
N PHE A 71 -13.56 -17.15 4.02
CA PHE A 71 -13.93 -17.86 5.25
C PHE A 71 -13.25 -17.21 6.46
N ASP A 72 -14.04 -16.92 7.48
CA ASP A 72 -13.56 -16.52 8.81
C ASP A 72 -13.57 -17.75 9.74
N PRO A 73 -12.39 -18.31 10.09
CA PRO A 73 -12.30 -19.50 10.92
C PRO A 73 -12.83 -19.29 12.34
N HIS A 74 -12.69 -18.07 12.89
CA HIS A 74 -13.08 -17.75 14.25
C HIS A 74 -14.59 -17.55 14.40
N ALA A 75 -15.19 -16.83 13.42
CA ALA A 75 -16.63 -16.62 13.37
C ALA A 75 -17.38 -17.79 12.70
N ARG A 76 -16.67 -18.75 12.10
CA ARG A 76 -17.25 -19.82 11.26
C ARG A 76 -18.16 -19.27 10.16
N HIS A 77 -17.82 -18.10 9.64
CA HIS A 77 -18.61 -17.40 8.62
C HIS A 77 -17.99 -17.59 7.24
N VAL A 78 -18.85 -17.94 6.27
CA VAL A 78 -18.48 -18.10 4.86
C VAL A 78 -19.16 -17.02 4.04
N GLU A 79 -18.39 -16.32 3.21
CA GLU A 79 -18.87 -15.33 2.25
C GLU A 79 -18.49 -15.81 0.84
N ASP A 80 -19.49 -15.97 -0.02
CA ASP A 80 -19.30 -16.31 -1.42
C ASP A 80 -18.98 -15.03 -2.23
N LEU A 81 -17.85 -15.03 -2.94
CA LEU A 81 -17.34 -13.89 -3.71
C LEU A 81 -17.66 -14.00 -5.23
N GLY A 82 -18.48 -14.95 -5.60
CA GLY A 82 -18.96 -15.17 -6.96
C GLY A 82 -20.22 -16.05 -6.97
N ASP A 83 -20.79 -16.24 -8.14
CA ASP A 83 -21.97 -17.08 -8.30
C ASP A 83 -21.61 -18.57 -8.38
N PRO A 84 -22.44 -19.47 -7.80
CA PRO A 84 -22.23 -20.90 -7.91
C PRO A 84 -22.36 -21.39 -9.36
N PRO A 85 -21.71 -22.52 -9.71
CA PRO A 85 -21.78 -23.08 -11.05
C PRO A 85 -23.22 -23.44 -11.42
N SER A 86 -23.64 -23.12 -12.66
CA SER A 86 -24.98 -23.45 -13.13
C SER A 86 -25.19 -24.95 -13.27
N THR A 87 -26.39 -25.43 -12.96
CA THR A 87 -26.75 -26.86 -13.13
C THR A 87 -26.61 -27.33 -14.55
N ALA A 88 -26.84 -26.43 -15.52
CA ALA A 88 -26.64 -26.74 -16.96
C ALA A 88 -25.16 -26.99 -17.27
N PHE A 89 -24.25 -26.25 -16.69
CA PHE A 89 -22.80 -26.45 -16.87
C PHE A 89 -22.33 -27.80 -16.31
N LEU A 90 -22.75 -28.12 -15.07
CA LEU A 90 -22.42 -29.38 -14.42
C LEU A 90 -23.00 -30.59 -15.22
N ALA A 91 -24.24 -30.48 -15.69
CA ALA A 91 -24.87 -31.50 -16.52
C ALA A 91 -24.13 -31.68 -17.86
N GLY A 92 -23.69 -30.59 -18.51
CA GLY A 92 -22.90 -30.63 -19.73
C GLY A 92 -21.56 -31.34 -19.57
N LEU A 93 -20.85 -31.08 -18.48
CA LEU A 93 -19.60 -31.78 -18.16
C LEU A 93 -19.84 -33.29 -17.92
N ALA A 94 -20.88 -33.63 -17.15
CA ALA A 94 -21.25 -35.02 -16.89
C ALA A 94 -21.62 -35.78 -18.19
N GLN A 95 -22.36 -35.15 -19.09
CA GLN A 95 -22.71 -35.75 -20.42
C GLN A 95 -21.48 -36.04 -21.26
N LEU A 96 -20.43 -35.23 -21.13
CA LEU A 96 -19.16 -35.43 -21.85
C LEU A 96 -18.20 -36.40 -21.13
N GLY A 97 -18.62 -36.97 -19.99
CA GLY A 97 -17.81 -37.88 -19.21
C GLY A 97 -16.59 -37.22 -18.55
N VAL A 98 -16.63 -35.92 -18.35
CA VAL A 98 -15.57 -35.20 -17.68
C VAL A 98 -15.62 -35.51 -16.16
N PRO A 99 -14.55 -36.06 -15.56
CA PRO A 99 -14.49 -36.18 -14.11
C PRO A 99 -14.31 -34.82 -13.48
N PHE A 100 -15.16 -34.41 -12.54
CA PHE A 100 -15.02 -33.12 -11.86
C PHE A 100 -15.46 -33.22 -10.40
N SER A 101 -14.95 -32.30 -9.61
CA SER A 101 -15.43 -31.99 -8.25
C SER A 101 -15.95 -30.55 -8.21
N THR A 102 -16.89 -30.31 -7.30
CA THR A 102 -17.49 -28.98 -7.11
C THR A 102 -17.24 -28.50 -5.70
N GLY A 103 -16.71 -27.28 -5.58
CA GLY A 103 -16.77 -26.52 -4.35
C GLY A 103 -18.10 -25.77 -4.24
N ARG A 104 -18.11 -24.69 -3.50
CA ARG A 104 -19.25 -23.77 -3.44
C ARG A 104 -19.42 -23.02 -4.79
N ILE A 105 -18.29 -22.59 -5.38
CA ILE A 105 -18.24 -21.79 -6.61
C ILE A 105 -17.33 -22.44 -7.64
N ILE A 106 -16.18 -22.96 -7.25
CA ILE A 106 -15.21 -23.56 -8.16
C ILE A 106 -15.70 -24.92 -8.67
N VAL A 107 -15.41 -25.18 -9.95
CA VAL A 107 -15.47 -26.55 -10.50
C VAL A 107 -14.05 -26.94 -10.90
N SER A 108 -13.59 -28.08 -10.42
CA SER A 108 -12.24 -28.55 -10.67
C SER A 108 -12.24 -29.87 -11.45
N THR A 109 -11.39 -29.95 -12.46
CA THR A 109 -11.07 -31.18 -13.19
C THR A 109 -9.56 -31.28 -13.41
N VAL A 110 -9.10 -32.17 -14.23
CA VAL A 110 -7.69 -32.39 -14.55
C VAL A 110 -7.43 -32.34 -16.05
N VAL A 111 -6.18 -32.13 -16.42
CA VAL A 111 -5.73 -32.32 -17.80
C VAL A 111 -5.95 -33.80 -18.21
N PRO A 112 -6.44 -34.11 -19.43
CA PRO A 112 -6.61 -33.25 -20.62
C PRO A 112 -8.08 -32.81 -20.88
N TYR A 113 -8.89 -32.60 -19.86
CA TYR A 113 -10.33 -32.29 -20.03
C TYR A 113 -10.63 -30.80 -20.29
N GLU A 114 -9.63 -29.93 -20.36
CA GLU A 114 -9.80 -28.48 -20.61
C GLU A 114 -10.56 -28.17 -21.90
N ARG A 115 -10.42 -29.01 -22.95
CA ARG A 115 -11.12 -28.83 -24.23
C ARG A 115 -12.62 -29.06 -24.10
N GLN A 116 -13.04 -30.08 -23.35
CA GLN A 116 -14.43 -30.39 -23.07
C GLN A 116 -15.06 -29.31 -22.19
N VAL A 117 -14.33 -28.82 -21.19
CA VAL A 117 -14.73 -27.69 -20.37
C VAL A 117 -14.98 -26.47 -21.23
N LEU A 118 -14.02 -26.09 -22.09
CA LEU A 118 -14.15 -24.93 -22.97
C LEU A 118 -15.31 -25.07 -23.96
N ALA A 119 -15.52 -26.28 -24.52
CA ALA A 119 -16.63 -26.57 -25.42
C ALA A 119 -17.98 -26.38 -24.71
N THR A 120 -18.11 -26.85 -23.46
CA THR A 120 -19.32 -26.68 -22.64
C THR A 120 -19.58 -25.21 -22.30
N ILE A 121 -18.55 -24.44 -21.89
CA ILE A 121 -18.67 -22.99 -21.63
C ILE A 121 -19.20 -22.26 -22.86
N ARG A 122 -18.63 -22.55 -24.06
CA ARG A 122 -19.02 -21.91 -25.32
C ARG A 122 -20.43 -22.29 -25.73
N SER A 123 -20.80 -23.57 -25.63
CA SER A 123 -22.12 -24.05 -26.06
C SER A 123 -23.25 -23.47 -25.23
N LEU A 124 -22.99 -23.16 -23.98
CA LEU A 124 -23.95 -22.55 -23.03
C LEU A 124 -23.86 -21.03 -22.96
N GLY A 125 -22.91 -20.40 -23.67
CA GLY A 125 -22.71 -18.94 -23.64
C GLY A 125 -22.37 -18.39 -22.24
N LEU A 126 -21.59 -19.13 -21.42
CA LEU A 126 -21.28 -18.78 -20.06
C LEU A 126 -20.04 -17.89 -19.99
N GLU A 127 -20.05 -16.91 -19.07
CA GLU A 127 -18.90 -16.05 -18.75
C GLU A 127 -18.06 -16.68 -17.64
N LEU A 128 -17.36 -17.77 -17.97
CA LEU A 128 -16.46 -18.47 -17.05
C LEU A 128 -15.02 -18.42 -17.57
N GLN A 129 -14.06 -18.45 -16.66
CA GLN A 129 -12.64 -18.55 -16.95
C GLN A 129 -12.08 -19.91 -16.53
N ILE A 130 -11.05 -20.35 -17.26
CA ILE A 130 -10.27 -21.55 -16.92
C ILE A 130 -8.93 -21.10 -16.36
N VAL A 131 -8.57 -21.63 -15.19
CA VAL A 131 -7.29 -21.39 -14.52
C VAL A 131 -6.57 -22.71 -14.35
N PHE A 132 -5.29 -22.74 -14.71
CA PHE A 132 -4.44 -23.91 -14.52
C PHE A 132 -3.64 -23.76 -13.23
N ASN A 133 -3.47 -24.87 -12.52
CA ASN A 133 -2.54 -25.02 -11.43
C ASN A 133 -1.92 -26.41 -11.53
N LYS A 134 -0.70 -26.50 -12.09
CA LYS A 134 -0.05 -27.76 -12.44
C LYS A 134 -0.97 -28.60 -13.34
N GLU A 135 -1.38 -29.78 -12.91
CA GLU A 135 -2.30 -30.65 -13.67
C GLU A 135 -3.79 -30.37 -13.41
N SER A 136 -4.11 -29.48 -12.47
CA SER A 136 -5.50 -29.13 -12.15
C SER A 136 -6.04 -28.07 -13.11
N VAL A 137 -7.28 -28.26 -13.55
CA VAL A 137 -8.05 -27.34 -14.38
C VAL A 137 -9.22 -26.82 -13.55
N MET A 138 -9.16 -25.55 -13.18
CA MET A 138 -10.16 -24.89 -12.35
C MET A 138 -11.04 -24.00 -13.21
N VAL A 139 -12.35 -24.05 -12.99
CA VAL A 139 -13.34 -23.20 -13.67
C VAL A 139 -14.00 -22.31 -12.65
N LEU A 140 -14.00 -21.02 -12.93
CA LEU A 140 -14.43 -19.96 -12.04
C LEU A 140 -15.22 -18.90 -12.80
N PRO A 141 -16.10 -18.12 -12.14
CA PRO A 141 -16.66 -16.91 -12.74
C PRO A 141 -15.57 -15.94 -13.20
N SER A 142 -15.83 -15.21 -14.28
CA SER A 142 -14.90 -14.20 -14.79
C SER A 142 -14.61 -13.14 -13.70
N GLY A 143 -13.33 -12.76 -13.58
CA GLY A 143 -12.88 -11.78 -12.58
C GLY A 143 -12.65 -12.32 -11.16
N VAL A 144 -12.93 -13.61 -10.91
CA VAL A 144 -12.61 -14.29 -9.65
C VAL A 144 -11.21 -14.90 -9.73
N SER A 145 -10.33 -14.54 -8.82
CA SER A 145 -8.93 -15.01 -8.76
C SER A 145 -8.41 -14.90 -7.32
N LYS A 146 -7.25 -15.51 -7.03
CA LYS A 146 -6.55 -15.30 -5.74
C LYS A 146 -6.35 -13.81 -5.44
N GLU A 147 -6.14 -12.97 -6.47
CA GLU A 147 -6.03 -11.50 -6.30
C GLU A 147 -7.34 -10.87 -5.82
N SER A 148 -8.47 -11.19 -6.47
CA SER A 148 -9.77 -10.64 -6.07
C SER A 148 -10.16 -11.09 -4.66
N GLY A 149 -9.85 -12.35 -4.30
CA GLY A 149 -10.03 -12.88 -2.96
C GLY A 149 -9.13 -12.19 -1.93
N LEU A 150 -7.84 -11.97 -2.24
CA LEU A 150 -6.94 -11.18 -1.40
C LEU A 150 -7.50 -9.77 -1.15
N ARG A 151 -7.98 -9.10 -2.20
CA ARG A 151 -8.56 -7.76 -2.10
C ARG A 151 -9.80 -7.73 -1.20
N ALA A 152 -10.65 -8.76 -1.26
CA ALA A 152 -11.80 -8.90 -0.35
C ALA A 152 -11.35 -9.11 1.09
N ALA A 153 -10.37 -10.00 1.34
CA ALA A 153 -9.80 -10.25 2.66
C ALA A 153 -9.14 -8.99 3.25
N LEU A 154 -8.35 -8.26 2.46
CA LEU A 154 -7.70 -7.00 2.89
C LEU A 154 -8.73 -5.95 3.31
N ARG A 155 -9.83 -5.79 2.55
CA ARG A 155 -10.93 -4.89 2.93
C ARG A 155 -11.59 -5.30 4.25
N ARG A 156 -11.80 -6.60 4.46
CA ARG A 156 -12.38 -7.14 5.69
C ARG A 156 -11.46 -6.92 6.89
N LEU A 157 -10.13 -7.06 6.72
CA LEU A 157 -9.12 -6.86 7.76
C LEU A 157 -8.77 -5.37 7.98
N GLY A 158 -9.15 -4.47 7.08
CA GLY A 158 -8.74 -3.06 7.11
C GLY A 158 -7.23 -2.89 6.86
N LEU A 159 -6.63 -3.73 6.02
CA LEU A 159 -5.20 -3.73 5.72
C LEU A 159 -4.92 -3.40 4.26
N SER A 160 -3.77 -2.78 4.00
CA SER A 160 -3.32 -2.44 2.65
C SER A 160 -2.51 -3.57 2.02
N ARG A 161 -2.65 -3.71 0.70
CA ARG A 161 -1.78 -4.58 -0.09
C ARG A 161 -0.28 -4.21 0.06
N HIS A 162 0.04 -2.93 0.28
CA HIS A 162 1.41 -2.46 0.49
C HIS A 162 2.00 -2.89 1.84
N ASN A 163 1.15 -3.21 2.81
CA ASN A 163 1.54 -3.72 4.13
C ASN A 163 1.47 -5.26 4.21
N THR A 164 1.38 -5.93 3.04
CA THR A 164 1.24 -7.39 2.91
C THR A 164 2.49 -8.00 2.31
N VAL A 165 2.98 -9.08 2.92
CA VAL A 165 3.95 -10.00 2.32
C VAL A 165 3.18 -11.18 1.76
N GLY A 166 3.36 -11.49 0.48
CA GLY A 166 2.77 -12.65 -0.18
C GLY A 166 3.79 -13.76 -0.36
N VAL A 167 3.38 -15.02 -0.19
CA VAL A 167 4.22 -16.21 -0.43
C VAL A 167 3.47 -17.24 -1.25
N GLY A 168 4.11 -17.79 -2.28
CA GLY A 168 3.50 -18.78 -3.19
C GLY A 168 4.53 -19.61 -3.96
N ASP A 169 4.04 -20.59 -4.73
CA ASP A 169 4.87 -21.50 -5.52
C ASP A 169 4.37 -21.78 -6.93
N ALA A 170 3.09 -21.50 -7.25
CA ALA A 170 2.45 -21.95 -8.49
C ALA A 170 1.99 -20.79 -9.39
N GLU A 171 1.54 -21.11 -10.60
CA GLU A 171 1.12 -20.13 -11.62
C GLU A 171 -0.06 -19.27 -11.15
N ASN A 172 -1.01 -19.85 -10.42
CA ASN A 172 -2.18 -19.13 -9.90
C ASN A 172 -1.86 -18.19 -8.73
N ASP A 173 -0.61 -18.21 -8.20
CA ASP A 173 -0.14 -17.29 -7.17
C ASP A 173 0.35 -15.96 -7.76
N ASP A 174 0.78 -15.95 -9.01
CA ASP A 174 1.36 -14.76 -9.66
C ASP A 174 0.45 -13.54 -9.52
N ALA A 175 -0.86 -13.72 -9.74
CA ALA A 175 -1.83 -12.62 -9.71
C ALA A 175 -1.92 -11.94 -8.34
N PHE A 176 -1.89 -12.71 -7.23
CA PHE A 176 -1.96 -12.10 -5.91
C PHE A 176 -0.61 -11.62 -5.40
N LEU A 177 0.50 -12.34 -5.72
CA LEU A 177 1.85 -11.91 -5.36
C LEU A 177 2.21 -10.57 -6.01
N ALA A 178 1.86 -10.38 -7.28
CA ALA A 178 2.08 -9.12 -7.99
C ALA A 178 1.37 -7.91 -7.34
N ARG A 179 0.39 -8.15 -6.47
CA ARG A 179 -0.36 -7.12 -5.75
C ARG A 179 0.08 -6.90 -4.33
N THR A 180 1.02 -7.68 -3.82
CA THR A 180 1.52 -7.51 -2.44
C THR A 180 2.65 -6.49 -2.36
N GLY A 181 2.87 -5.99 -1.15
CA GLY A 181 3.96 -5.06 -0.83
C GLY A 181 5.34 -5.69 -0.94
N PHE A 182 5.43 -7.03 -0.79
CA PHE A 182 6.64 -7.82 -1.00
C PHE A 182 6.25 -9.24 -1.39
N ALA A 183 6.75 -9.71 -2.53
CA ALA A 183 6.43 -11.00 -3.10
C ALA A 183 7.56 -12.00 -2.84
N VAL A 184 7.21 -13.17 -2.31
CA VAL A 184 8.17 -14.24 -2.03
C VAL A 184 7.77 -15.51 -2.76
N ALA A 185 8.71 -16.14 -3.42
CA ALA A 185 8.58 -17.48 -3.98
C ALA A 185 9.35 -18.47 -3.10
N VAL A 186 8.76 -19.63 -2.78
CA VAL A 186 9.53 -20.70 -2.14
C VAL A 186 10.44 -21.40 -3.15
N ALA A 187 11.47 -22.12 -2.68
CA ALA A 187 12.50 -22.72 -3.55
C ALA A 187 11.96 -23.71 -4.60
N ASN A 188 10.80 -24.33 -4.34
CA ASN A 188 10.12 -25.21 -5.27
C ASN A 188 9.13 -24.50 -6.21
N ALA A 189 9.11 -23.16 -6.22
CA ALA A 189 8.21 -22.40 -7.06
C ALA A 189 8.52 -22.59 -8.56
N VAL A 190 7.48 -22.44 -9.37
CA VAL A 190 7.65 -22.45 -10.83
C VAL A 190 8.61 -21.33 -11.28
N PRO A 191 9.47 -21.55 -12.30
CA PRO A 191 10.50 -20.60 -12.69
C PRO A 191 9.94 -19.20 -13.02
N ALA A 192 8.77 -19.13 -13.62
CA ALA A 192 8.13 -17.87 -13.99
C ALA A 192 7.77 -17.02 -12.76
N LEU A 193 7.31 -17.65 -11.68
CA LEU A 193 7.01 -16.98 -10.41
C LEU A 193 8.29 -16.56 -9.70
N ALA A 194 9.27 -17.46 -9.60
CA ALA A 194 10.56 -17.19 -8.97
C ALA A 194 11.30 -15.99 -9.61
N ALA A 195 11.23 -15.85 -10.94
CA ALA A 195 11.84 -14.74 -11.67
C ALA A 195 11.22 -13.36 -11.37
N ARG A 196 9.99 -13.33 -10.87
CA ARG A 196 9.23 -12.08 -10.59
C ARG A 196 9.13 -11.76 -9.11
N ALA A 197 9.50 -12.70 -8.24
CA ALA A 197 9.47 -12.52 -6.80
C ALA A 197 10.56 -11.54 -6.32
N ASP A 198 10.26 -10.79 -5.26
CA ASP A 198 11.24 -9.96 -4.56
C ASP A 198 12.28 -10.80 -3.81
N LEU A 199 11.91 -12.00 -3.39
CA LEU A 199 12.76 -12.97 -2.70
C LEU A 199 12.39 -14.39 -3.14
N VAL A 200 13.40 -15.22 -3.34
CA VAL A 200 13.24 -16.68 -3.46
C VAL A 200 13.91 -17.31 -2.23
N THR A 201 13.19 -18.17 -1.50
CA THR A 201 13.76 -18.85 -0.33
C THR A 201 14.77 -19.92 -0.73
N THR A 202 15.65 -20.31 0.19
CA THR A 202 16.71 -21.31 -0.11
C THR A 202 16.20 -22.74 0.02
N VAL A 203 15.08 -22.94 0.73
CA VAL A 203 14.45 -24.24 0.98
C VAL A 203 12.98 -24.23 0.56
N PRO A 204 12.41 -25.39 0.23
CA PRO A 204 11.04 -25.49 -0.31
C PRO A 204 9.97 -25.43 0.79
N ASP A 205 8.70 -25.32 0.33
CA ASP A 205 7.47 -25.50 1.11
C ASP A 205 7.46 -24.66 2.42
N GLY A 206 6.84 -25.20 3.46
CA GLY A 206 6.75 -24.56 4.78
C GLY A 206 8.11 -24.27 5.44
N ALA A 207 9.17 -24.98 5.07
CA ALA A 207 10.52 -24.66 5.52
C ALA A 207 11.00 -23.32 4.96
N GLY A 208 10.69 -23.02 3.68
CA GLY A 208 10.98 -21.72 3.06
C GLY A 208 10.18 -20.59 3.69
N VAL A 209 8.90 -20.86 4.02
CA VAL A 209 8.10 -19.85 4.75
C VAL A 209 8.68 -19.59 6.15
N ARG A 210 9.15 -20.61 6.84
CA ARG A 210 9.83 -20.46 8.13
C ARG A 210 11.13 -19.66 8.01
N GLU A 211 11.95 -19.93 6.96
CA GLU A 211 13.15 -19.15 6.64
C GLU A 211 12.82 -17.65 6.49
N LEU A 212 11.75 -17.32 5.73
CA LEU A 212 11.27 -15.94 5.58
C LEU A 212 10.87 -15.33 6.92
N ILE A 213 10.09 -16.03 7.72
CA ILE A 213 9.57 -15.54 9.01
C ILE A 213 10.73 -15.20 9.94
N ASP A 214 11.60 -16.18 10.19
CA ASP A 214 12.67 -16.07 11.19
C ASP A 214 13.83 -15.19 10.71
N GLY A 215 14.15 -15.21 9.41
CA GLY A 215 15.25 -14.45 8.84
C GLY A 215 14.93 -12.98 8.53
N SER A 216 13.69 -12.65 8.23
CA SER A 216 13.41 -11.36 7.62
C SER A 216 12.08 -10.71 8.03
N LEU A 217 10.98 -11.46 8.05
CA LEU A 217 9.63 -10.89 8.25
C LEU A 217 9.47 -10.26 9.64
N LEU A 218 9.93 -10.95 10.68
CA LEU A 218 9.82 -10.45 12.07
C LEU A 218 10.67 -9.18 12.27
N ALA A 219 11.74 -9.01 11.49
CA ALA A 219 12.54 -7.80 11.42
C ALA A 219 12.01 -6.76 10.40
N ASP A 220 10.75 -6.92 9.96
CA ASP A 220 10.08 -5.99 9.03
C ASP A 220 10.80 -5.79 7.68
N LEU A 221 11.47 -6.83 7.20
CA LEU A 221 12.22 -6.88 5.94
C LEU A 221 13.31 -5.80 5.82
N VAL A 222 13.91 -5.38 6.92
CA VAL A 222 14.96 -4.32 6.94
C VAL A 222 16.12 -4.67 6.01
N ALA A 223 16.53 -5.96 5.92
CA ALA A 223 17.59 -6.40 5.03
C ALA A 223 17.29 -6.17 3.53
N PHE A 224 16.01 -6.07 3.16
CA PHE A 224 15.55 -5.84 1.79
C PHE A 224 15.21 -4.38 1.50
N ARG A 225 15.54 -3.45 2.42
CA ARG A 225 15.29 -2.01 2.24
C ARG A 225 15.80 -1.47 0.89
N PRO A 226 17.00 -1.82 0.40
CA PRO A 226 17.45 -1.35 -0.91
C PRO A 226 16.48 -1.71 -2.04
N ARG A 227 15.98 -2.95 -2.09
CA ARG A 227 15.02 -3.40 -3.10
C ARG A 227 13.65 -2.72 -2.97
N LEU A 228 13.22 -2.42 -1.75
CA LEU A 228 11.99 -1.67 -1.51
C LEU A 228 12.08 -0.21 -1.96
N LEU A 229 13.30 0.36 -2.00
CA LEU A 229 13.55 1.70 -2.54
C LEU A 229 13.48 1.77 -4.08
N GLU A 230 13.55 0.65 -4.80
CA GLU A 230 13.37 0.60 -6.25
C GLU A 230 11.93 0.92 -6.68
N ARG A 231 10.95 0.85 -5.76
CA ARG A 231 9.57 1.27 -6.01
C ARG A 231 9.49 2.79 -5.94
N THR A 232 9.34 3.41 -7.10
CA THR A 232 9.43 4.86 -7.26
C THR A 232 8.20 5.43 -7.94
N ILE A 233 7.98 6.73 -7.75
CA ILE A 233 7.02 7.53 -8.49
C ILE A 233 7.74 8.56 -9.35
N PRO A 234 7.25 8.87 -10.55
CA PRO A 234 7.81 9.92 -11.38
C PRO A 234 7.40 11.30 -10.83
N LEU A 235 8.34 12.24 -10.80
CA LEU A 235 8.11 13.63 -10.43
C LEU A 235 8.12 14.54 -11.65
N GLY A 236 8.84 14.15 -12.71
CA GLY A 236 9.02 14.95 -13.91
C GLY A 236 10.20 14.45 -14.75
N ALA A 237 10.71 15.31 -15.63
CA ALA A 237 11.82 14.99 -16.52
C ALA A 237 12.95 16.01 -16.39
N ALA A 238 14.19 15.52 -16.35
CA ALA A 238 15.38 16.34 -16.41
C ALA A 238 15.61 16.91 -17.82
N GLU A 239 16.59 17.81 -17.98
CA GLU A 239 16.86 18.51 -19.23
C GLU A 239 17.29 17.54 -20.36
N ASP A 240 17.98 16.47 -20.03
CA ASP A 240 18.39 15.41 -20.96
C ASP A 240 17.30 14.39 -21.28
N GLY A 241 16.09 14.58 -20.72
CA GLY A 241 14.90 13.77 -20.97
C GLY A 241 14.77 12.55 -20.07
N HIS A 242 15.71 12.25 -19.16
CA HIS A 242 15.52 11.16 -18.22
C HIS A 242 14.47 11.51 -17.16
N GLU A 243 13.73 10.50 -16.71
CA GLU A 243 12.66 10.68 -15.74
C GLU A 243 13.24 10.80 -14.32
N VAL A 244 12.92 11.93 -13.64
CA VAL A 244 13.27 12.12 -12.24
C VAL A 244 12.23 11.43 -11.37
N ARG A 245 12.68 10.47 -10.57
CA ARG A 245 11.84 9.59 -9.77
C ARG A 245 12.17 9.69 -8.30
N TYR A 246 11.16 9.51 -7.46
CA TYR A 246 11.30 9.50 -6.02
C TYR A 246 10.91 8.12 -5.44
N PRO A 247 11.75 7.51 -4.57
CA PRO A 247 11.42 6.22 -3.95
C PRO A 247 10.31 6.38 -2.91
N ILE A 248 9.22 5.62 -3.06
CA ILE A 248 8.03 5.74 -2.21
C ILE A 248 8.34 5.45 -0.73
N ARG A 249 9.27 4.56 -0.45
CA ARG A 249 9.78 4.24 0.88
C ARG A 249 11.12 4.94 1.17
N GLY A 250 11.38 6.03 0.49
CA GLY A 250 12.57 6.85 0.65
C GLY A 250 12.59 7.68 1.93
N PRO A 251 13.55 8.59 2.04
CA PRO A 251 13.61 9.57 3.12
C PRO A 251 12.35 10.44 3.14
N ASN A 252 12.03 11.02 4.30
CA ASN A 252 10.95 12.01 4.36
C ASN A 252 11.25 13.23 3.49
N LEU A 253 10.21 13.87 2.98
CA LEU A 253 10.28 14.97 2.03
C LEU A 253 10.07 16.33 2.70
N LEU A 254 10.82 17.33 2.25
CA LEU A 254 10.48 18.73 2.36
C LEU A 254 10.23 19.29 0.96
N ILE A 255 9.05 19.83 0.70
CA ILE A 255 8.76 20.64 -0.50
C ILE A 255 8.79 22.09 -0.11
N THR A 256 9.66 22.88 -0.77
CA THR A 256 9.84 24.31 -0.42
C THR A 256 9.99 25.19 -1.67
N GLY A 257 9.85 26.50 -1.49
CA GLY A 257 9.93 27.50 -2.54
C GLY A 257 9.01 28.69 -2.26
N ASP A 258 9.17 29.77 -3.01
CA ASP A 258 8.38 30.98 -2.86
C ASP A 258 6.89 30.78 -3.18
N SER A 259 6.06 31.75 -2.79
CA SER A 259 4.64 31.74 -3.16
C SER A 259 4.49 31.83 -4.70
N GLY A 260 3.59 31.02 -5.26
CA GLY A 260 3.33 31.01 -6.70
C GLY A 260 4.37 30.29 -7.57
N THR A 261 5.45 29.71 -7.02
CA THR A 261 6.50 29.04 -7.81
C THR A 261 6.17 27.59 -8.20
N GLY A 262 5.04 27.02 -7.72
CA GLY A 262 4.60 25.69 -8.13
C GLY A 262 4.67 24.61 -7.06
N LYS A 263 4.88 24.94 -5.77
CA LYS A 263 4.85 23.98 -4.66
C LYS A 263 3.58 23.10 -4.67
N CYS A 264 2.39 23.73 -4.75
CA CYS A 264 1.12 23.01 -4.78
C CYS A 264 0.99 22.10 -6.00
N THR A 265 1.58 22.48 -7.16
CA THR A 265 1.64 21.61 -8.33
C THR A 265 2.48 20.38 -8.07
N LEU A 266 3.68 20.54 -7.52
CA LEU A 266 4.59 19.44 -7.19
C LEU A 266 4.00 18.51 -6.12
N THR A 267 3.38 19.09 -5.08
CA THR A 267 2.66 18.32 -4.05
C THR A 267 1.49 17.54 -4.66
N GLY A 268 0.72 18.16 -5.56
CA GLY A 268 -0.36 17.50 -6.27
C GLY A 268 0.11 16.31 -7.12
N VAL A 269 1.20 16.46 -7.87
CA VAL A 269 1.83 15.37 -8.64
C VAL A 269 2.20 14.21 -7.72
N LEU A 270 2.84 14.51 -6.58
CA LEU A 270 3.17 13.49 -5.58
C LEU A 270 1.93 12.73 -5.09
N VAL A 271 0.89 13.46 -4.69
CA VAL A 271 -0.37 12.87 -4.17
C VAL A 271 -1.05 12.03 -5.24
N GLU A 272 -1.21 12.53 -6.46
CA GLU A 272 -1.85 11.82 -7.56
C GLU A 272 -1.15 10.51 -7.88
N HIS A 273 0.18 10.50 -7.96
CA HIS A 273 0.94 9.27 -8.20
C HIS A 273 0.84 8.26 -7.05
N LEU A 274 0.81 8.72 -5.80
CA LEU A 274 0.59 7.84 -4.65
C LEU A 274 -0.81 7.20 -4.68
N LEU A 275 -1.84 7.99 -4.97
CA LEU A 275 -3.23 7.51 -5.10
C LEU A 275 -3.39 6.51 -6.24
N HIS A 276 -2.80 6.76 -7.41
CA HIS A 276 -2.83 5.84 -8.56
C HIS A 276 -2.19 4.47 -8.27
N GLN A 277 -1.28 4.43 -7.30
CA GLN A 277 -0.65 3.18 -6.86
C GLN A 277 -1.32 2.58 -5.61
N ASP A 278 -2.51 3.05 -5.22
CA ASP A 278 -3.30 2.62 -4.06
C ASP A 278 -2.60 2.87 -2.70
N TYR A 279 -1.69 3.85 -2.62
CA TYR A 279 -1.18 4.30 -1.34
C TYR A 279 -2.21 5.19 -0.63
N VAL A 280 -2.37 4.99 0.67
CA VAL A 280 -3.24 5.82 1.51
C VAL A 280 -2.48 7.08 1.90
N VAL A 281 -3.03 8.23 1.54
CA VAL A 281 -2.46 9.56 1.76
C VAL A 281 -3.36 10.37 2.67
N TRP A 282 -2.80 10.95 3.72
CA TRP A 282 -3.49 11.93 4.55
C TRP A 282 -2.80 13.27 4.44
N LEU A 283 -3.59 14.30 4.10
CA LEU A 283 -3.10 15.64 3.87
C LEU A 283 -3.79 16.61 4.84
N LEU A 284 -2.98 17.34 5.60
CA LEU A 284 -3.41 18.50 6.38
C LEU A 284 -3.29 19.74 5.49
N ASP A 285 -4.40 20.44 5.35
CA ASP A 285 -4.56 21.61 4.47
C ASP A 285 -4.99 22.84 5.30
N PRO A 286 -4.04 23.63 5.82
CA PRO A 286 -4.35 24.81 6.61
C PRO A 286 -5.03 25.95 5.85
N GLU A 287 -4.93 26.00 4.52
CA GLU A 287 -5.47 27.09 3.69
C GLU A 287 -6.63 26.69 2.78
N GLY A 288 -6.90 25.37 2.63
CA GLY A 288 -7.99 24.86 1.82
C GLY A 288 -7.67 24.75 0.33
N ASP A 289 -6.39 24.65 -0.02
CA ASP A 289 -5.90 24.62 -1.41
C ASP A 289 -6.15 23.27 -2.11
N TYR A 290 -6.44 22.20 -1.36
CA TYR A 290 -6.58 20.85 -1.90
C TYR A 290 -8.02 20.33 -1.95
N ARG A 291 -9.03 21.22 -1.83
CA ARG A 291 -10.45 20.85 -1.92
C ARG A 291 -10.82 20.19 -3.24
N THR A 292 -10.15 20.57 -4.33
CA THR A 292 -10.37 19.98 -5.66
C THR A 292 -9.97 18.51 -5.76
N LEU A 293 -9.21 17.98 -4.79
CA LEU A 293 -8.94 16.56 -4.71
C LEU A 293 -10.20 15.71 -4.36
N ALA A 294 -11.30 16.36 -3.92
CA ALA A 294 -12.59 15.69 -3.72
C ALA A 294 -13.12 15.03 -5.00
N ASP A 295 -12.72 15.51 -6.18
CA ASP A 295 -13.11 14.96 -7.48
C ASP A 295 -12.33 13.67 -7.83
N HIS A 296 -11.31 13.34 -7.05
CA HIS A 296 -10.51 12.14 -7.28
C HIS A 296 -11.12 10.93 -6.54
N GLU A 297 -11.26 9.81 -7.23
CA GLU A 297 -11.77 8.58 -6.63
C GLU A 297 -10.83 8.08 -5.50
N GLY A 298 -11.38 7.71 -4.36
CA GLY A 298 -10.63 7.16 -3.23
C GLY A 298 -10.09 8.17 -2.22
N ILE A 299 -10.40 9.47 -2.38
CA ILE A 299 -10.08 10.52 -1.41
C ILE A 299 -11.33 11.19 -0.87
N VAL A 300 -11.30 11.58 0.40
CA VAL A 300 -12.39 12.30 1.07
C VAL A 300 -11.85 13.62 1.61
N VAL A 301 -12.53 14.72 1.33
CA VAL A 301 -12.21 16.04 1.90
C VAL A 301 -13.12 16.31 3.09
N LEU A 302 -12.51 16.56 4.25
CA LEU A 302 -13.19 16.90 5.50
C LEU A 302 -12.89 18.35 5.85
N SER A 303 -13.88 19.22 5.75
CA SER A 303 -13.72 20.63 6.09
C SER A 303 -14.05 20.89 7.56
N SER A 304 -13.20 21.63 8.25
CA SER A 304 -13.40 22.04 9.63
C SER A 304 -14.19 23.35 9.70
N ALA A 305 -15.31 23.33 10.46
CA ALA A 305 -16.03 24.55 10.79
C ALA A 305 -15.75 24.93 12.25
N PRO A 306 -15.76 26.22 12.60
CA PRO A 306 -15.61 26.69 13.98
C PRO A 306 -16.58 25.97 14.93
N GLY A 307 -16.08 25.47 16.07
CA GLY A 307 -16.89 24.77 17.08
C GLY A 307 -17.24 23.31 16.83
N SER A 308 -16.83 22.73 15.68
CA SER A 308 -17.12 21.32 15.33
C SER A 308 -16.01 20.33 15.71
N GLU A 309 -15.03 20.77 16.45
CA GLU A 309 -13.75 20.05 16.69
C GLU A 309 -13.89 18.64 17.31
N ALA A 310 -14.79 18.47 18.28
CA ALA A 310 -14.94 17.19 18.99
C ALA A 310 -15.63 16.11 18.15
N THR A 311 -16.54 16.51 17.27
CA THR A 311 -17.38 15.59 16.48
C THR A 311 -16.57 14.97 15.34
N ARG A 312 -15.63 15.70 14.76
CA ARG A 312 -14.91 15.29 13.55
C ARG A 312 -13.69 14.43 13.78
N ALA A 313 -12.97 14.59 14.89
CA ALA A 313 -11.89 13.65 15.23
C ALA A 313 -12.42 12.22 15.34
N GLY A 314 -13.63 12.03 15.92
CA GLY A 314 -14.31 10.73 15.98
C GLY A 314 -14.87 10.26 14.63
N GLU A 315 -15.21 11.17 13.70
CA GLU A 315 -15.64 10.82 12.34
C GLU A 315 -14.47 10.40 11.48
N VAL A 316 -13.36 11.12 11.54
CA VAL A 316 -12.10 10.74 10.90
C VAL A 316 -11.68 9.35 11.39
N GLU A 317 -11.64 9.14 12.70
CA GLU A 317 -11.25 7.84 13.28
C GLU A 317 -12.22 6.71 12.86
N ARG A 318 -13.52 6.96 12.72
CA ARG A 318 -14.51 5.99 12.21
C ARG A 318 -14.33 5.70 10.72
N LEU A 319 -14.16 6.71 9.89
CA LEU A 319 -13.89 6.53 8.45
C LEU A 319 -12.65 5.69 8.22
N LEU A 320 -11.64 5.89 9.03
CA LEU A 320 -10.34 5.23 8.93
C LEU A 320 -10.33 3.79 9.44
N ARG A 321 -11.17 3.46 10.42
CA ARG A 321 -11.30 2.09 10.93
C ARG A 321 -11.97 1.14 9.93
N HIS A 322 -12.78 1.64 9.02
CA HIS A 322 -13.60 0.82 8.12
C HIS A 322 -13.15 0.83 6.66
N ARG A 323 -12.30 1.79 6.26
CA ARG A 323 -11.77 1.87 4.89
C ARG A 323 -10.40 2.53 4.92
N LEU A 324 -9.46 1.95 4.19
CA LEU A 324 -8.19 2.59 3.86
C LEU A 324 -8.44 3.71 2.85
N THR A 325 -9.00 4.82 3.33
CA THR A 325 -9.39 5.97 2.51
C THR A 325 -8.35 7.06 2.66
N SER A 326 -7.94 7.65 1.57
CA SER A 326 -7.15 8.87 1.60
C SER A 326 -8.01 10.05 2.04
N VAL A 327 -7.43 11.00 2.80
CA VAL A 327 -8.18 12.09 3.42
C VAL A 327 -7.43 13.40 3.27
N VAL A 328 -8.12 14.45 2.86
CA VAL A 328 -7.70 15.84 3.04
C VAL A 328 -8.45 16.41 4.23
N ILE A 329 -7.73 17.02 5.17
CA ILE A 329 -8.31 17.72 6.31
C ILE A 329 -8.11 19.22 6.09
N ASP A 330 -9.16 19.86 5.64
CA ASP A 330 -9.22 21.31 5.43
C ASP A 330 -9.41 22.02 6.77
N LEU A 331 -8.39 22.74 7.21
CA LEU A 331 -8.35 23.50 8.44
C LEU A 331 -8.54 25.01 8.21
N SER A 332 -8.84 25.45 6.98
CA SER A 332 -8.88 26.88 6.61
C SER A 332 -9.89 27.69 7.42
N GLY A 333 -10.96 27.04 7.92
CA GLY A 333 -11.97 27.68 8.76
C GLY A 333 -11.58 27.88 10.22
N LEU A 334 -10.38 27.42 10.65
CA LEU A 334 -9.90 27.50 12.02
C LEU A 334 -8.90 28.65 12.21
N ASP A 335 -8.86 29.20 13.42
CA ASP A 335 -7.79 30.13 13.79
C ASP A 335 -6.43 29.39 13.99
N ARG A 336 -5.34 30.17 14.16
CA ARG A 336 -3.99 29.60 14.23
C ARG A 336 -3.81 28.62 15.40
N GLU A 337 -4.38 28.90 16.55
CA GLU A 337 -4.25 28.02 17.72
C GLU A 337 -5.08 26.77 17.58
N GLU A 338 -6.25 26.91 16.99
CA GLU A 338 -7.13 25.77 16.65
C GLU A 338 -6.45 24.85 15.63
N LYS A 339 -5.80 25.41 14.59
CA LYS A 339 -5.03 24.64 13.61
C LYS A 339 -3.93 23.81 14.27
N ILE A 340 -3.15 24.40 15.17
CA ILE A 340 -2.08 23.70 15.91
C ILE A 340 -2.68 22.54 16.74
N ARG A 341 -3.75 22.80 17.51
CA ARG A 341 -4.41 21.78 18.34
C ARG A 341 -5.04 20.66 17.50
N ALA A 342 -5.67 21.02 16.37
CA ALA A 342 -6.27 20.07 15.46
C ALA A 342 -5.19 19.16 14.84
N THR A 343 -4.05 19.75 14.45
CA THR A 343 -2.90 19.01 13.90
C THR A 343 -2.33 18.02 14.90
N ALA A 344 -2.11 18.41 16.16
CA ALA A 344 -1.60 17.50 17.20
C ALA A 344 -2.55 16.30 17.40
N ARG A 345 -3.86 16.56 17.51
CA ARG A 345 -4.88 15.48 17.61
C ARG A 345 -4.88 14.54 16.41
N PHE A 346 -4.77 15.11 15.23
CA PHE A 346 -4.70 14.35 13.98
C PHE A 346 -3.47 13.41 13.97
N LEU A 347 -2.29 13.93 14.30
CA LEU A 347 -1.05 13.16 14.33
C LEU A 347 -1.10 12.01 15.35
N HIS A 348 -1.70 12.22 16.52
CA HIS A 348 -1.98 11.13 17.48
C HIS A 348 -2.90 10.05 16.89
N GLY A 349 -3.90 10.44 16.11
CA GLY A 349 -4.77 9.51 15.38
C GLY A 349 -4.00 8.69 14.33
N VAL A 350 -3.13 9.36 13.57
CA VAL A 350 -2.22 8.73 12.60
C VAL A 350 -1.33 7.68 13.29
N GLN A 351 -0.70 8.04 14.42
CA GLN A 351 0.19 7.14 15.15
C GLN A 351 -0.53 5.85 15.56
N ARG A 352 -1.71 5.97 16.15
CA ARG A 352 -2.54 4.81 16.54
C ARG A 352 -2.89 3.93 15.34
N LEU A 353 -3.32 4.56 14.24
CA LEU A 353 -3.74 3.82 13.05
C LEU A 353 -2.55 3.12 12.36
N ARG A 354 -1.41 3.82 12.22
CA ARG A 354 -0.19 3.21 11.66
C ARG A 354 0.29 2.00 12.46
N THR A 355 0.18 2.07 13.78
CA THR A 355 0.53 0.93 14.66
C THR A 355 -0.37 -0.28 14.41
N GLN A 356 -1.64 -0.07 14.06
CA GLN A 356 -2.62 -1.14 13.86
C GLN A 356 -2.67 -1.68 12.44
N THR A 357 -2.43 -0.83 11.43
CA THR A 357 -2.70 -1.14 10.02
C THR A 357 -1.53 -0.87 9.07
N GLY A 358 -0.52 -0.12 9.50
CA GLY A 358 0.54 0.40 8.64
C GLY A 358 0.15 1.58 7.76
N ALA A 359 -1.12 2.02 7.80
CA ALA A 359 -1.63 3.17 7.05
C ALA A 359 -2.05 4.31 7.99
N PRO A 360 -2.09 5.57 7.51
CA PRO A 360 -1.75 6.03 6.16
C PRO A 360 -0.28 5.84 5.83
N HIS A 361 0.01 5.55 4.57
CA HIS A 361 1.40 5.35 4.12
C HIS A 361 2.15 6.68 4.07
N TRP A 362 1.45 7.75 3.69
CA TRP A 362 1.96 9.10 3.59
C TRP A 362 1.13 10.08 4.39
N VAL A 363 1.81 10.97 5.11
CA VAL A 363 1.23 12.13 5.80
C VAL A 363 1.87 13.37 5.22
N LEU A 364 1.06 14.20 4.58
CA LEU A 364 1.47 15.49 4.05
C LEU A 364 0.95 16.60 4.96
N VAL A 365 1.78 17.57 5.25
CA VAL A 365 1.41 18.77 6.01
C VAL A 365 1.75 19.97 5.14
N ASP A 366 0.71 20.58 4.56
CA ASP A 366 0.89 21.80 3.80
C ASP A 366 1.01 23.01 4.74
N GLN A 367 1.66 24.08 4.27
CA GLN A 367 1.93 25.28 5.05
C GLN A 367 2.41 24.94 6.49
N ALA A 368 3.43 24.09 6.59
CA ALA A 368 3.90 23.51 7.86
C ALA A 368 4.24 24.58 8.92
N HIS A 369 4.62 25.81 8.51
CA HIS A 369 4.87 26.96 9.39
C HIS A 369 3.61 27.46 10.13
N HIS A 370 2.41 27.18 9.63
CA HIS A 370 1.16 27.52 10.32
C HIS A 370 0.87 26.61 11.50
N VAL A 371 1.32 25.35 11.44
CA VAL A 371 0.95 24.31 12.41
C VAL A 371 2.10 23.82 13.28
N PHE A 372 3.36 24.08 12.85
CA PHE A 372 4.58 23.75 13.61
C PHE A 372 5.46 24.96 13.86
N PRO A 373 4.98 26.04 14.52
CA PRO A 373 5.79 27.22 14.77
C PRO A 373 6.93 26.92 15.76
N PRO A 374 8.12 27.55 15.61
CA PRO A 374 9.23 27.38 16.53
C PRO A 374 8.91 27.94 17.93
N GLY A 375 9.53 27.38 18.97
CA GLY A 375 9.51 27.92 20.33
C GLY A 375 8.20 27.72 21.13
N ARG A 376 7.21 27.03 20.60
CA ARG A 376 6.03 26.59 21.36
C ARG A 376 6.23 25.14 21.76
N GLY A 377 6.16 24.84 23.06
CA GLY A 377 6.35 23.49 23.62
C GLY A 377 5.38 22.42 23.12
N GLN A 378 4.41 22.79 22.30
CA GLN A 378 3.46 21.91 21.61
C GLN A 378 3.76 21.77 20.11
N ALA A 379 4.77 22.46 19.59
CA ALA A 379 5.18 22.28 18.20
C ALA A 379 5.72 20.85 18.03
N GLY A 380 5.07 20.08 17.18
CA GLY A 380 5.40 18.66 17.01
C GLY A 380 4.75 17.70 18.00
N GLU A 381 3.86 18.16 18.91
CA GLU A 381 3.08 17.25 19.75
C GLU A 381 2.30 16.26 18.90
N GLY A 382 2.46 14.95 19.18
CA GLY A 382 1.89 13.85 18.38
C GLY A 382 2.68 13.54 17.11
N PHE A 383 3.73 14.30 16.77
CA PHE A 383 4.62 13.97 15.66
C PHE A 383 5.66 12.93 16.12
N ASP A 384 5.71 11.82 15.42
CA ASP A 384 6.71 10.78 15.68
C ASP A 384 7.88 10.97 14.70
N PHE A 385 9.02 11.38 15.23
CA PHE A 385 10.22 11.70 14.45
C PHE A 385 10.85 10.48 13.76
N GLU A 386 10.45 9.27 14.15
CA GLU A 386 10.83 8.01 13.49
C GLU A 386 9.93 7.64 12.31
N TRP A 387 8.91 8.43 12.00
CA TRP A 387 8.03 8.13 10.88
C TRP A 387 8.74 8.21 9.53
N SER A 388 8.42 7.27 8.66
CA SER A 388 8.65 7.34 7.22
C SER A 388 7.36 7.74 6.49
N GLY A 389 7.48 8.22 5.27
CA GLY A 389 6.34 8.65 4.47
C GLY A 389 5.72 9.96 5.01
N VAL A 390 6.56 10.92 5.36
CA VAL A 390 6.16 12.28 5.74
C VAL A 390 6.60 13.25 4.65
N CYS A 391 5.73 14.18 4.29
CA CYS A 391 6.03 15.30 3.42
C CYS A 391 5.59 16.60 4.09
N LEU A 392 6.55 17.48 4.35
CA LEU A 392 6.31 18.84 4.82
C LEU A 392 6.36 19.79 3.63
N VAL A 393 5.38 20.68 3.53
CA VAL A 393 5.35 21.70 2.47
C VAL A 393 5.35 23.06 3.12
N THR A 394 6.27 23.93 2.75
CA THR A 394 6.35 25.30 3.30
C THR A 394 7.08 26.25 2.36
N GLY A 395 6.64 27.52 2.33
CA GLY A 395 7.40 28.62 1.74
C GLY A 395 8.39 29.26 2.72
N GLU A 396 8.19 29.03 4.02
CA GLU A 396 8.92 29.66 5.12
C GLU A 396 9.54 28.61 6.03
N PRO A 397 10.58 27.90 5.57
CA PRO A 397 11.18 26.83 6.39
C PRO A 397 11.78 27.36 7.72
N GLU A 398 12.23 28.61 7.80
CA GLU A 398 12.72 29.26 9.01
C GLU A 398 11.61 29.48 10.05
N SER A 399 10.36 29.50 9.65
CA SER A 399 9.18 29.65 10.49
C SER A 399 8.60 28.29 10.99
N VAL A 400 9.26 27.18 10.67
CA VAL A 400 8.93 25.83 11.16
C VAL A 400 9.91 25.41 12.25
N ALA A 401 9.42 24.70 13.26
CA ALA A 401 10.25 24.13 14.34
C ALA A 401 11.38 23.26 13.74
N PRO A 402 12.66 23.54 14.08
CA PRO A 402 13.80 22.85 13.48
C PRO A 402 13.75 21.33 13.60
N GLU A 403 13.33 20.82 14.76
CA GLU A 403 13.19 19.39 15.02
C GLU A 403 12.19 18.70 14.08
N VAL A 404 11.13 19.41 13.65
CA VAL A 404 10.16 18.90 12.67
C VAL A 404 10.74 18.88 11.25
N LEU A 405 11.53 19.90 10.90
CA LEU A 405 12.19 19.95 9.59
C LEU A 405 13.32 18.94 9.45
N ASP A 406 13.98 18.58 10.55
CA ASP A 406 15.15 17.68 10.53
C ASP A 406 14.79 16.24 10.18
N VAL A 407 13.49 15.87 10.18
CA VAL A 407 13.04 14.57 9.71
C VAL A 407 13.17 14.41 8.19
N ALA A 408 13.26 15.52 7.44
CA ALA A 408 13.37 15.50 5.98
C ALA A 408 14.78 15.09 5.55
N GLY A 409 14.90 13.95 4.90
CA GLY A 409 16.14 13.47 4.27
C GLY A 409 16.23 13.80 2.78
N HIS A 410 15.16 14.38 2.20
CA HIS A 410 15.11 14.80 0.79
C HIS A 410 14.37 16.11 0.65
N VAL A 411 14.87 17.00 -0.20
CA VAL A 411 14.25 18.32 -0.45
C VAL A 411 13.90 18.43 -1.93
N LEU A 412 12.66 18.81 -2.20
CA LEU A 412 12.21 19.27 -3.50
C LEU A 412 11.96 20.77 -3.40
N SER A 413 12.64 21.56 -4.25
CA SER A 413 12.50 23.02 -4.18
C SER A 413 12.15 23.63 -5.53
N THR A 414 11.19 24.54 -5.50
CA THR A 414 10.81 25.38 -6.65
C THR A 414 11.47 26.78 -6.59
N SER A 415 12.39 27.02 -5.62
CA SER A 415 13.18 28.25 -5.49
C SER A 415 14.60 27.91 -5.05
N ILE A 416 15.60 28.47 -5.74
CA ILE A 416 17.01 28.27 -5.40
C ILE A 416 17.36 29.03 -4.11
N GLU A 417 16.80 30.21 -3.93
CA GLU A 417 17.07 31.09 -2.79
C GLU A 417 16.63 30.41 -1.49
N VAL A 418 15.39 29.93 -1.43
CA VAL A 418 14.82 29.30 -0.25
C VAL A 418 15.58 28.01 0.13
N VAL A 419 15.96 27.20 -0.85
CA VAL A 419 16.70 25.96 -0.55
C VAL A 419 18.14 26.23 -0.14
N THR A 420 18.78 27.24 -0.70
CA THR A 420 20.14 27.64 -0.34
C THR A 420 20.20 28.10 1.11
N GLU A 421 19.26 28.94 1.54
CA GLU A 421 19.17 29.38 2.93
C GLU A 421 18.90 28.21 3.87
N ARG A 422 17.99 27.30 3.52
CA ARG A 422 17.74 26.10 4.32
C ARG A 422 18.97 25.21 4.48
N LEU A 423 19.72 24.98 3.40
CA LEU A 423 20.96 24.18 3.46
C LEU A 423 22.04 24.86 4.31
N ARG A 424 22.12 26.19 4.28
CA ARG A 424 23.02 26.97 5.14
C ARG A 424 22.64 26.81 6.61
N LEU A 425 21.37 26.90 6.98
CA LEU A 425 20.88 26.67 8.34
C LEU A 425 21.18 25.27 8.87
N LEU A 426 21.22 24.28 7.99
CA LEU A 426 21.63 22.91 8.32
C LEU A 426 23.15 22.70 8.38
N GLY A 427 23.98 23.77 8.25
CA GLY A 427 25.43 23.66 8.17
C GLY A 427 25.94 22.87 6.98
N ARG A 428 25.13 22.76 5.91
CA ARG A 428 25.42 21.99 4.70
C ARG A 428 25.84 22.93 3.57
N ALA A 429 26.79 22.50 2.71
CA ALA A 429 27.37 23.34 1.68
C ALA A 429 26.34 23.79 0.62
N ASP A 430 26.62 24.89 -0.07
CA ASP A 430 25.78 25.55 -1.05
C ASP A 430 25.22 24.62 -2.15
N VAL A 431 23.99 24.90 -2.59
CA VAL A 431 23.52 24.45 -3.90
C VAL A 431 24.48 25.05 -4.94
N PRO A 432 25.00 24.29 -5.91
CA PRO A 432 25.80 24.87 -6.98
C PRO A 432 25.08 26.08 -7.58
N GLY A 433 25.69 27.27 -7.48
CA GLY A 433 25.11 28.52 -7.97
C GLY A 433 24.71 28.35 -9.42
N GLY A 434 23.42 28.35 -9.70
CA GLY A 434 22.85 27.99 -10.98
C GLY A 434 21.92 29.05 -11.53
N VAL A 435 21.61 28.89 -12.80
CA VAL A 435 20.56 29.68 -13.47
C VAL A 435 19.25 29.59 -12.68
N PRO A 436 18.53 30.68 -12.45
CA PRO A 436 17.22 30.66 -11.77
C PRO A 436 16.29 29.59 -12.36
N LEU A 437 15.45 28.99 -11.52
CA LEU A 437 14.46 28.02 -11.98
C LEU A 437 13.39 28.72 -12.83
N GLY A 438 13.07 28.13 -13.97
CA GLY A 438 11.95 28.56 -14.80
C GLY A 438 10.61 28.11 -14.23
N THR A 439 9.52 28.64 -14.73
CA THR A 439 8.17 28.22 -14.37
C THR A 439 7.99 26.72 -14.61
N GLY A 440 7.56 26.00 -13.59
CA GLY A 440 7.36 24.53 -13.65
C GLY A 440 8.64 23.72 -13.51
N GLU A 441 9.75 24.33 -13.12
CA GLU A 441 10.99 23.64 -12.79
C GLU A 441 11.18 23.51 -11.28
N ALA A 442 11.89 22.46 -10.87
CA ALA A 442 12.24 22.19 -9.49
C ALA A 442 13.63 21.55 -9.35
N LEU A 443 14.18 21.62 -8.16
CA LEU A 443 15.38 20.88 -7.74
C LEU A 443 14.99 19.69 -6.86
N SER A 444 15.64 18.58 -7.08
CA SER A 444 15.60 17.37 -6.25
C SER A 444 16.95 17.24 -5.55
N ILE A 445 16.97 17.24 -4.21
CA ILE A 445 18.19 17.27 -3.40
C ILE A 445 18.12 16.17 -2.34
N THR A 446 18.99 15.17 -2.41
CA THR A 446 19.11 14.16 -1.36
C THR A 446 20.05 14.65 -0.26
N LEU A 447 19.60 14.61 0.98
CA LEU A 447 20.38 15.00 2.16
C LEU A 447 20.96 13.72 2.79
N GLY A 448 22.27 13.49 2.69
CA GLY A 448 22.96 12.34 3.28
C GLY A 448 24.01 12.74 4.31
N ASP A 449 24.33 11.85 5.25
CA ASP A 449 25.48 12.00 6.15
C ASP A 449 26.77 11.76 5.36
N GLY A 450 27.40 12.82 4.85
CA GLY A 450 28.73 12.80 4.25
C GLY A 450 28.86 12.19 2.84
N ALA A 451 27.82 11.64 2.24
CA ALA A 451 27.84 11.13 0.87
C ALA A 451 27.49 12.21 -0.15
N ALA A 452 28.01 12.06 -1.38
CA ALA A 452 27.80 12.99 -2.49
C ALA A 452 26.30 13.33 -2.66
N ARG A 453 25.99 14.60 -2.46
CA ARG A 453 24.63 15.12 -2.69
C ARG A 453 24.31 14.96 -4.15
N ARG A 454 23.20 14.31 -4.46
CA ARG A 454 22.61 14.36 -5.77
C ARG A 454 21.72 15.61 -5.80
N VAL A 455 22.09 16.58 -6.57
CA VAL A 455 21.26 17.73 -6.92
C VAL A 455 20.88 17.57 -8.37
N GLU A 456 19.58 17.58 -8.65
CA GLU A 456 19.04 17.33 -9.97
C GLU A 456 17.95 18.34 -10.29
N ARG A 457 18.08 19.04 -11.45
CA ARG A 457 17.07 19.97 -11.96
C ARG A 457 16.13 19.22 -12.88
N PHE A 458 14.83 19.46 -12.75
CA PHE A 458 13.82 18.81 -13.56
C PHE A 458 12.61 19.71 -13.80
N ARG A 459 11.89 19.44 -14.87
CA ARG A 459 10.58 20.01 -15.15
C ARG A 459 9.53 19.11 -14.50
N VAL A 460 8.68 19.70 -13.63
CA VAL A 460 7.61 19.01 -12.92
C VAL A 460 6.61 18.45 -13.92
N ALA A 461 6.17 17.20 -13.71
CA ALA A 461 5.12 16.59 -14.52
C ALA A 461 3.80 17.38 -14.39
N PRO A 462 2.96 17.40 -15.43
CA PRO A 462 1.64 18.03 -15.35
C PRO A 462 0.76 17.25 -14.36
N ARG A 463 -0.07 17.99 -13.62
CA ARG A 463 -1.15 17.37 -12.80
C ARG A 463 -2.27 16.89 -13.70
N THR A 464 -2.92 15.82 -13.27
CA THR A 464 -4.16 15.31 -13.91
C THR A 464 -5.40 16.02 -13.37
N THR A 465 -5.35 16.52 -12.13
CA THR A 465 -6.43 17.30 -11.50
C THR A 465 -6.22 18.81 -11.67
N THR A 466 -7.30 19.55 -11.91
CA THR A 466 -7.24 21.02 -11.96
C THR A 466 -7.07 21.60 -10.55
N HIS A 467 -6.09 22.50 -10.38
CA HIS A 467 -5.90 23.26 -9.15
C HIS A 467 -6.57 24.63 -9.31
N THR A 468 -7.51 24.94 -8.43
CA THR A 468 -8.05 26.31 -8.32
C THR A 468 -7.53 26.90 -7.01
N PRO A 469 -6.54 27.82 -7.04
CA PRO A 469 -6.09 28.48 -5.81
C PRO A 469 -7.28 29.19 -5.17
N VAL A 470 -7.47 29.01 -3.88
CA VAL A 470 -8.38 29.88 -3.12
C VAL A 470 -7.72 31.25 -3.11
N ALA A 471 -8.37 32.25 -3.72
CA ALA A 471 -7.90 33.62 -3.68
C ALA A 471 -7.73 34.01 -2.20
N SER A 472 -6.50 34.31 -1.79
CA SER A 472 -6.22 34.88 -0.48
C SER A 472 -7.04 36.16 -0.36
N ALA A 473 -8.04 36.14 0.53
CA ALA A 473 -8.73 37.36 0.94
C ALA A 473 -7.67 38.23 1.62
N GLY A 474 -7.33 39.35 0.95
CA GLY A 474 -6.38 40.35 1.39
C GLY A 474 -6.82 41.09 2.67
#